data_202f4d121529c9eea331a4798970b904
#
_entry.id   202f4d121529c9eea331a4798970b904
#
_cell.length_a   1.000
_cell.length_b   1.000
_cell.length_c   1.000
_cell.angle_alpha   90.00
_cell.angle_beta   90.00
_cell.angle_gamma   90.00
#
_symmetry.space_group_name_H-M   'P 1'
#
loop_
_entity.id
_entity.type
_entity.pdbx_description
1 polymer ?
#
loop_
_entity_poly.entity_id
_entity_poly.type
_entity_poly.pdbx_seq_one_letter_code
_entity_poly.pdbx_strand_id
1 'polypeptide(L)'
;LFLSLAMVASALSFVSCNKTKQVKVGVSMPTKSLQRWNQDGDNMKKELEAAGYFVDLQYANNDIAQQTSQIENMLTQGDSILVIAAIDGSALKGVLDTAKKQGVKVIAYDRLIMNSDAVTYYATFDNYKVGTIQGTYLVDNLKLKERTADDPAYIELFTGSPDDNNIHFFFGGAVDVLKPYFDSGVLVCPSGQTSEAQCATLNWSTEAVQKRMENLIAAQGYGPAGKKLDAVYSSNDSVAQGITNALVAAGYTAANFPLVTGQDCDKPSVKNMIAGTQAMSVFKDTRTLASQVVKMVDAIAKGSEPPINDTKTYDNGTGIIPSFLCEPVYGDKSNYKSLLIDSGYYKASDIE
;
A
#
# COMPACT_ATOMS: atom_id res chain seq x y z
N LEU A 1 51.62 -58.57 -46.16
CA LEU A 1 51.35 -58.05 -44.80
C LEU A 1 50.85 -56.64 -44.96
N PHE A 2 49.56 -56.43 -44.93
CA PHE A 2 48.97 -55.11 -44.92
C PHE A 2 48.47 -54.77 -43.50
N LEU A 3 49.05 -53.72 -42.87
CA LEU A 3 48.57 -53.18 -41.62
C LEU A 3 47.56 -52.06 -41.94
N SER A 4 46.31 -52.32 -41.58
CA SER A 4 45.21 -51.30 -41.62
C SER A 4 45.18 -50.53 -40.31
N LEU A 5 45.51 -49.24 -40.38
CA LEU A 5 45.41 -48.27 -39.26
C LEU A 5 44.02 -47.76 -39.19
N ALA A 6 43.28 -48.18 -38.19
CA ALA A 6 41.93 -47.61 -37.89
C ALA A 6 42.08 -46.30 -37.11
N MET A 7 41.71 -45.16 -37.75
CA MET A 7 41.57 -43.85 -37.09
C MET A 7 40.23 -43.82 -36.35
N VAL A 8 40.28 -43.85 -35.03
CA VAL A 8 39.11 -43.57 -34.19
C VAL A 8 39.00 -42.04 -34.07
N ALA A 9 38.04 -41.46 -34.79
CA ALA A 9 37.67 -40.06 -34.64
C ALA A 9 36.78 -39.89 -33.38
N SER A 10 37.38 -39.41 -32.30
CA SER A 10 36.67 -38.99 -31.08
C SER A 10 35.90 -37.69 -31.34
N ALA A 11 34.59 -37.79 -31.57
CA ALA A 11 33.71 -36.65 -31.63
C ALA A 11 33.58 -36.06 -30.22
N LEU A 12 34.34 -35.02 -29.91
CA LEU A 12 34.15 -34.19 -28.74
C LEU A 12 32.87 -33.34 -28.94
N SER A 13 31.78 -33.85 -28.39
CA SER A 13 30.53 -33.07 -28.27
C SER A 13 30.79 -31.92 -27.28
N PHE A 14 31.04 -30.75 -27.78
CA PHE A 14 30.98 -29.51 -26.96
C PHE A 14 29.50 -29.31 -26.56
N VAL A 15 29.15 -29.78 -25.38
CA VAL A 15 27.92 -29.34 -24.70
C VAL A 15 28.16 -27.89 -24.35
N SER A 16 27.74 -27.00 -25.24
CA SER A 16 27.62 -25.57 -24.95
C SER A 16 26.60 -25.41 -23.83
N CYS A 17 27.06 -25.33 -22.60
CA CYS A 17 26.25 -24.95 -21.47
C CYS A 17 25.91 -23.47 -21.67
N ASN A 18 24.88 -23.18 -22.46
CA ASN A 18 24.26 -21.87 -22.49
C ASN A 18 23.74 -21.63 -21.07
N LYS A 19 24.55 -21.02 -20.20
CA LYS A 19 24.06 -20.41 -18.97
C LYS A 19 23.08 -19.35 -19.41
N THR A 20 21.79 -19.67 -19.43
CA THR A 20 20.75 -18.66 -19.52
C THR A 20 21.06 -17.60 -18.50
N LYS A 21 21.34 -16.37 -18.96
CA LYS A 21 21.68 -15.24 -18.07
C LYS A 21 20.52 -15.09 -17.10
N GLN A 22 20.79 -15.29 -15.82
CA GLN A 22 19.78 -15.18 -14.78
C GLN A 22 19.12 -13.78 -14.87
N VAL A 23 17.80 -13.76 -14.95
CA VAL A 23 17.04 -12.50 -15.00
C VAL A 23 17.20 -11.80 -13.64
N LYS A 24 17.57 -10.52 -13.70
CA LYS A 24 17.74 -9.68 -12.52
C LYS A 24 16.52 -8.77 -12.37
N VAL A 25 16.01 -8.67 -11.16
CA VAL A 25 14.85 -7.88 -10.78
C VAL A 25 15.27 -6.88 -9.70
N GLY A 26 15.22 -5.60 -10.03
CA GLY A 26 15.39 -4.52 -9.07
C GLY A 26 14.08 -4.25 -8.35
N VAL A 27 14.12 -4.23 -7.03
CA VAL A 27 12.96 -3.94 -6.17
C VAL A 27 13.26 -2.72 -5.33
N SER A 28 12.54 -1.61 -5.57
CA SER A 28 12.73 -0.35 -4.86
C SER A 28 11.54 -0.05 -3.96
N MET A 29 11.78 0.03 -2.65
CA MET A 29 10.79 0.32 -1.61
C MET A 29 11.04 1.70 -0.98
N PRO A 30 9.97 2.42 -0.54
CA PRO A 30 10.10 3.79 -0.02
C PRO A 30 10.92 3.87 1.26
N THR A 31 10.64 3.02 2.25
CA THR A 31 11.26 3.13 3.57
C THR A 31 11.10 1.85 4.38
N LYS A 32 11.95 1.69 5.40
CA LYS A 32 11.79 0.65 6.44
C LYS A 32 11.00 1.13 7.66
N SER A 33 10.70 2.42 7.78
CA SER A 33 10.03 2.98 8.96
C SER A 33 8.55 2.58 9.07
N LEU A 34 7.92 2.19 7.97
CA LEU A 34 6.56 1.65 7.95
C LEU A 34 6.61 0.13 7.83
N GLN A 35 5.90 -0.56 8.72
CA GLN A 35 5.91 -2.03 8.80
C GLN A 35 5.57 -2.69 7.47
N ARG A 36 4.57 -2.18 6.79
CA ARG A 36 4.10 -2.68 5.52
C ARG A 36 5.22 -2.88 4.50
N TRP A 37 6.09 -1.88 4.30
CA TRP A 37 7.14 -1.96 3.27
C TRP A 37 8.19 -3.03 3.55
N ASN A 38 8.44 -3.35 4.83
CA ASN A 38 9.30 -4.48 5.18
C ASN A 38 8.63 -5.80 4.78
N GLN A 39 7.34 -5.96 5.03
CA GLN A 39 6.59 -7.17 4.65
C GLN A 39 6.50 -7.31 3.13
N ASP A 40 6.19 -6.25 2.40
CA ASP A 40 6.15 -6.23 0.94
C ASP A 40 7.50 -6.61 0.33
N GLY A 41 8.59 -5.97 0.77
CA GLY A 41 9.94 -6.23 0.26
C GLY A 41 10.42 -7.65 0.56
N ASP A 42 10.24 -8.11 1.80
CA ASP A 42 10.67 -9.45 2.22
C ASP A 42 9.88 -10.55 1.50
N ASN A 43 8.56 -10.41 1.37
CA ASN A 43 7.72 -11.36 0.64
C ASN A 43 8.13 -11.40 -0.84
N MET A 44 8.30 -10.24 -1.47
CA MET A 44 8.66 -10.15 -2.88
C MET A 44 10.03 -10.76 -3.13
N LYS A 45 11.04 -10.40 -2.34
CA LYS A 45 12.38 -10.98 -2.46
C LYS A 45 12.34 -12.49 -2.31
N LYS A 46 11.70 -13.00 -1.26
CA LYS A 46 11.59 -14.44 -1.00
C LYS A 46 10.95 -15.21 -2.16
N GLU A 47 9.85 -14.71 -2.70
CA GLU A 47 9.12 -15.41 -3.75
C GLU A 47 9.82 -15.30 -5.10
N LEU A 48 10.41 -14.15 -5.44
CA LEU A 48 11.20 -13.99 -6.68
C LEU A 48 12.46 -14.85 -6.66
N GLU A 49 13.18 -14.91 -5.52
CA GLU A 49 14.36 -15.79 -5.38
C GLU A 49 13.96 -17.26 -5.48
N ALA A 50 12.84 -17.65 -4.88
CA ALA A 50 12.29 -19.02 -5.01
C ALA A 50 11.90 -19.37 -6.45
N ALA A 51 11.48 -18.38 -7.25
CA ALA A 51 11.21 -18.53 -8.68
C ALA A 51 12.48 -18.53 -9.55
N GLY A 52 13.68 -18.36 -8.97
CA GLY A 52 14.97 -18.44 -9.64
C GLY A 52 15.54 -17.12 -10.15
N TYR A 53 14.93 -16.00 -9.79
CA TYR A 53 15.42 -14.65 -10.15
C TYR A 53 16.50 -14.17 -9.19
N PHE A 54 17.40 -13.31 -9.68
CA PHE A 54 18.26 -12.51 -8.80
C PHE A 54 17.49 -11.25 -8.38
N VAL A 55 17.49 -10.93 -7.09
CA VAL A 55 16.72 -9.78 -6.57
C VAL A 55 17.65 -8.77 -5.91
N ASP A 56 17.66 -7.54 -6.44
CA ASP A 56 18.27 -6.37 -5.80
C ASP A 56 17.16 -5.59 -5.07
N LEU A 57 17.02 -5.81 -3.75
CA LEU A 57 16.03 -5.11 -2.91
C LEU A 57 16.67 -3.94 -2.19
N GLN A 58 16.17 -2.73 -2.45
CA GLN A 58 16.65 -1.49 -1.86
C GLN A 58 15.52 -0.72 -1.17
N TYR A 59 15.86 0.01 -0.11
CA TYR A 59 14.97 0.91 0.63
C TYR A 59 15.55 2.32 0.63
N ALA A 60 14.75 3.31 0.29
CA ALA A 60 15.21 4.68 0.05
C ALA A 60 15.00 5.64 1.23
N ASN A 61 14.53 5.16 2.40
CA ASN A 61 14.36 5.94 3.63
C ASN A 61 13.54 7.24 3.48
N ASN A 62 12.54 7.21 2.59
CA ASN A 62 11.75 8.37 2.17
C ASN A 62 12.59 9.53 1.58
N ASP A 63 13.76 9.21 1.01
CA ASP A 63 14.60 10.15 0.27
C ASP A 63 14.49 9.88 -1.24
N ILE A 64 13.87 10.81 -1.97
CA ILE A 64 13.63 10.72 -3.42
C ILE A 64 14.95 10.65 -4.20
N ALA A 65 15.96 11.41 -3.79
CA ALA A 65 17.26 11.40 -4.46
C ALA A 65 17.97 10.05 -4.26
N GLN A 66 17.87 9.48 -3.06
CA GLN A 66 18.36 8.13 -2.78
C GLN A 66 17.64 7.09 -3.61
N GLN A 67 16.28 7.17 -3.73
CA GLN A 67 15.51 6.24 -4.56
C GLN A 67 15.94 6.31 -6.02
N THR A 68 16.09 7.51 -6.56
CA THR A 68 16.57 7.73 -7.94
C THR A 68 17.94 7.10 -8.16
N SER A 69 18.91 7.38 -7.27
CA SER A 69 20.27 6.82 -7.38
C SER A 69 20.29 5.29 -7.26
N GLN A 70 19.44 4.71 -6.41
CA GLN A 70 19.31 3.26 -6.30
C GLN A 70 18.79 2.63 -7.60
N ILE A 71 17.78 3.24 -8.24
CA ILE A 71 17.25 2.78 -9.53
C ILE A 71 18.30 2.92 -10.64
N GLU A 72 19.07 4.02 -10.68
CA GLU A 72 20.17 4.19 -11.62
C GLU A 72 21.25 3.09 -11.44
N ASN A 73 21.56 2.72 -10.21
CA ASN A 73 22.48 1.62 -9.91
C ASN A 73 21.92 0.26 -10.39
N MET A 74 20.64 -0.03 -10.16
CA MET A 74 19.97 -1.23 -10.68
C MET A 74 20.08 -1.33 -12.20
N LEU A 75 19.81 -0.23 -12.91
CA LEU A 75 19.97 -0.17 -14.38
C LEU A 75 21.40 -0.43 -14.81
N THR A 76 22.37 0.18 -14.12
CA THR A 76 23.81 0.00 -14.40
C THR A 76 24.27 -1.44 -14.16
N GLN A 77 23.71 -2.11 -13.15
CA GLN A 77 24.00 -3.51 -12.83
C GLN A 77 23.31 -4.50 -13.79
N GLY A 78 22.43 -4.00 -14.66
CA GLY A 78 21.77 -4.77 -15.70
C GLY A 78 20.51 -5.49 -15.22
N ASP A 79 19.80 -4.92 -14.25
CA ASP A 79 18.46 -5.37 -13.90
C ASP A 79 17.53 -5.13 -15.09
N SER A 80 16.79 -6.16 -15.48
CA SER A 80 15.97 -6.16 -16.69
C SER A 80 14.50 -5.91 -16.42
N ILE A 81 14.09 -6.02 -15.17
CA ILE A 81 12.74 -5.71 -14.69
C ILE A 81 12.89 -4.91 -13.40
N LEU A 82 12.14 -3.83 -13.29
CA LEU A 82 12.08 -3.01 -12.08
C LEU A 82 10.68 -3.09 -11.48
N VAL A 83 10.62 -3.31 -10.17
CA VAL A 83 9.40 -3.26 -9.35
C VAL A 83 9.57 -2.13 -8.36
N ILE A 84 8.80 -1.05 -8.52
CA ILE A 84 9.05 0.20 -7.82
C ILE A 84 7.80 0.65 -7.06
N ALA A 85 7.91 0.77 -5.74
CA ALA A 85 7.00 1.53 -4.91
C ALA A 85 7.56 2.95 -4.75
N ALA A 86 7.03 3.91 -5.50
CA ALA A 86 7.58 5.26 -5.50
C ALA A 86 7.34 6.01 -4.17
N ILE A 87 8.31 6.80 -3.72
CA ILE A 87 8.13 7.75 -2.63
C ILE A 87 7.18 8.85 -3.09
N ASP A 88 7.54 9.51 -4.20
CA ASP A 88 6.74 10.48 -4.93
C ASP A 88 6.47 9.93 -6.34
N GLY A 89 5.19 9.76 -6.66
CA GLY A 89 4.77 9.21 -7.96
C GLY A 89 5.29 10.01 -9.15
N SER A 90 5.52 11.30 -9.00
CA SER A 90 5.91 12.20 -10.10
C SER A 90 7.43 12.40 -10.25
N ALA A 91 8.23 11.97 -9.27
CA ALA A 91 9.66 12.33 -9.21
C ALA A 91 10.59 11.45 -10.07
N LEU A 92 10.15 10.26 -10.49
CA LEU A 92 11.04 9.25 -11.08
C LEU A 92 11.17 9.33 -12.61
N LYS A 93 10.49 10.28 -13.28
CA LYS A 93 10.43 10.35 -14.75
C LYS A 93 11.81 10.25 -15.41
N GLY A 94 12.80 11.00 -14.93
CA GLY A 94 14.12 11.07 -15.56
C GLY A 94 14.85 9.71 -15.58
N VAL A 95 14.90 9.01 -14.45
CA VAL A 95 15.53 7.69 -14.38
C VAL A 95 14.73 6.62 -15.13
N LEU A 96 13.42 6.73 -15.17
CA LEU A 96 12.55 5.80 -15.90
C LEU A 96 12.62 6.01 -17.42
N ASP A 97 12.87 7.23 -17.92
CA ASP A 97 13.18 7.47 -19.32
C ASP A 97 14.46 6.70 -19.74
N THR A 98 15.42 6.55 -18.81
CA THR A 98 16.62 5.74 -19.03
C THR A 98 16.29 4.25 -19.05
N ALA A 99 15.46 3.76 -18.11
CA ALA A 99 14.98 2.39 -18.10
C ALA A 99 14.28 2.02 -19.42
N LYS A 100 13.42 2.89 -19.92
CA LYS A 100 12.71 2.70 -21.19
C LYS A 100 13.69 2.59 -22.37
N LYS A 101 14.68 3.50 -22.46
CA LYS A 101 15.71 3.46 -23.52
C LYS A 101 16.52 2.16 -23.50
N GLN A 102 16.72 1.57 -22.34
CA GLN A 102 17.41 0.29 -22.17
C GLN A 102 16.50 -0.93 -22.37
N GLY A 103 15.20 -0.73 -22.61
CA GLY A 103 14.22 -1.81 -22.78
C GLY A 103 13.83 -2.50 -21.47
N VAL A 104 14.17 -1.92 -20.33
CA VAL A 104 13.82 -2.42 -19.00
C VAL A 104 12.32 -2.26 -18.76
N LYS A 105 11.65 -3.30 -18.27
CA LYS A 105 10.23 -3.28 -17.95
C LYS A 105 10.01 -2.75 -16.54
N VAL A 106 9.04 -1.89 -16.37
CA VAL A 106 8.72 -1.24 -15.09
C VAL A 106 7.34 -1.64 -14.63
N ILE A 107 7.27 -2.25 -13.46
CA ILE A 107 6.03 -2.50 -12.72
C ILE A 107 5.96 -1.48 -11.58
N ALA A 108 4.98 -0.58 -11.62
CA ALA A 108 4.62 0.22 -10.47
C ALA A 108 4.02 -0.73 -9.41
N TYR A 109 4.51 -0.66 -8.18
CA TYR A 109 4.10 -1.51 -7.08
C TYR A 109 3.37 -0.71 -6.02
N ASP A 110 2.15 -1.10 -5.69
CA ASP A 110 1.26 -0.45 -4.71
C ASP A 110 0.95 1.03 -5.02
N ARG A 111 1.95 1.86 -5.31
CA ARG A 111 1.81 3.26 -5.68
C ARG A 111 1.98 3.47 -7.17
N LEU A 112 1.01 4.15 -7.81
CA LEU A 112 1.10 4.45 -9.23
C LEU A 112 2.20 5.50 -9.49
N ILE A 113 3.07 5.20 -10.46
CA ILE A 113 4.08 6.17 -10.90
C ILE A 113 3.45 7.04 -11.98
N MET A 114 3.44 8.35 -11.74
CA MET A 114 2.79 9.35 -12.56
C MET A 114 3.72 9.93 -13.63
N ASN A 115 3.14 10.46 -14.70
CA ASN A 115 3.81 11.26 -15.74
C ASN A 115 4.99 10.55 -16.44
N SER A 116 5.00 9.21 -16.49
CA SER A 116 6.04 8.43 -17.16
C SER A 116 5.42 7.33 -18.02
N ASP A 117 5.74 7.37 -19.31
CA ASP A 117 5.36 6.36 -20.30
C ASP A 117 6.30 5.14 -20.31
N ALA A 118 7.23 5.08 -19.37
CA ALA A 118 8.08 3.94 -19.10
C ALA A 118 7.38 2.87 -18.23
N VAL A 119 6.33 3.25 -17.50
CA VAL A 119 5.55 2.33 -16.66
C VAL A 119 4.79 1.36 -17.57
N THR A 120 5.11 0.08 -17.44
CA THR A 120 4.52 -0.96 -18.30
C THR A 120 3.26 -1.55 -17.68
N TYR A 121 3.29 -1.78 -16.35
CA TYR A 121 2.20 -2.38 -15.59
C TYR A 121 2.11 -1.79 -14.19
N TYR A 122 0.96 -1.97 -13.56
CA TYR A 122 0.74 -1.59 -12.17
C TYR A 122 0.15 -2.77 -11.38
N ALA A 123 0.68 -3.02 -10.21
CA ALA A 123 0.18 -4.05 -9.28
C ALA A 123 -0.14 -3.40 -7.94
N THR A 124 -1.40 -3.50 -7.51
CA THR A 124 -1.89 -2.89 -6.27
C THR A 124 -3.13 -3.61 -5.76
N PHE A 125 -3.80 -3.04 -4.78
CA PHE A 125 -5.15 -3.41 -4.34
C PHE A 125 -6.20 -2.50 -5.00
N ASP A 126 -7.47 -2.88 -4.91
CA ASP A 126 -8.57 -1.97 -5.27
C ASP A 126 -8.65 -0.85 -4.22
N ASN A 127 -7.95 0.24 -4.50
CA ASN A 127 -7.78 1.36 -3.57
C ASN A 127 -9.09 2.12 -3.32
N TYR A 128 -9.97 2.23 -4.33
CA TYR A 128 -11.28 2.84 -4.15
C TYR A 128 -12.16 2.00 -3.22
N LYS A 129 -12.09 0.68 -3.37
CA LYS A 129 -12.80 -0.26 -2.51
C LYS A 129 -12.30 -0.21 -1.06
N VAL A 130 -11.01 0.04 -0.82
CA VAL A 130 -10.50 0.28 0.55
C VAL A 130 -11.25 1.42 1.21
N GLY A 131 -11.36 2.58 0.54
CA GLY A 131 -12.13 3.72 1.05
C GLY A 131 -13.61 3.40 1.24
N THR A 132 -14.22 2.71 0.28
CA THR A 132 -15.63 2.28 0.35
C THR A 132 -15.88 1.37 1.55
N ILE A 133 -14.99 0.42 1.84
CA ILE A 133 -15.07 -0.44 3.03
C ILE A 133 -15.04 0.40 4.32
N GLN A 134 -14.10 1.36 4.41
CA GLN A 134 -13.97 2.24 5.58
C GLN A 134 -15.21 3.12 5.77
N GLY A 135 -15.69 3.75 4.69
CA GLY A 135 -16.90 4.57 4.72
C GLY A 135 -18.15 3.77 5.10
N THR A 136 -18.31 2.56 4.54
CA THR A 136 -19.43 1.67 4.85
C THR A 136 -19.38 1.23 6.32
N TYR A 137 -18.21 0.88 6.83
CA TYR A 137 -18.05 0.55 8.24
C TYR A 137 -18.53 1.68 9.16
N LEU A 138 -18.17 2.92 8.84
CA LEU A 138 -18.60 4.09 9.61
C LEU A 138 -20.13 4.30 9.51
N VAL A 139 -20.72 4.17 8.32
CA VAL A 139 -22.17 4.28 8.13
C VAL A 139 -22.94 3.29 9.02
N ASP A 140 -22.49 2.03 9.00
CA ASP A 140 -23.20 0.95 9.70
C ASP A 140 -22.99 1.02 11.23
N ASN A 141 -21.77 1.30 11.69
CA ASN A 141 -21.46 1.32 13.14
C ASN A 141 -21.88 2.63 13.84
N LEU A 142 -21.92 3.76 13.11
CA LEU A 142 -22.54 5.00 13.59
C LEU A 142 -24.07 5.00 13.45
N LYS A 143 -24.62 3.98 12.80
CA LYS A 143 -26.07 3.86 12.49
C LYS A 143 -26.62 5.08 11.76
N LEU A 144 -25.86 5.61 10.80
CA LEU A 144 -26.22 6.86 10.12
C LEU A 144 -27.56 6.81 9.41
N LYS A 145 -27.99 5.62 8.96
CA LYS A 145 -29.30 5.40 8.33
C LYS A 145 -30.50 5.59 9.29
N GLU A 146 -30.23 5.51 10.61
CA GLU A 146 -31.25 5.60 11.67
C GLU A 146 -31.26 6.99 12.32
N ARG A 147 -30.26 7.85 12.04
CA ARG A 147 -30.11 9.20 12.62
C ARG A 147 -30.82 10.26 11.80
N THR A 148 -30.98 11.42 12.43
CA THR A 148 -31.52 12.64 11.81
C THR A 148 -30.53 13.80 11.99
N ALA A 149 -30.78 14.93 11.31
CA ALA A 149 -29.99 16.14 11.49
C ALA A 149 -30.10 16.75 12.90
N ASP A 150 -31.12 16.40 13.67
CA ASP A 150 -31.29 16.81 15.07
C ASP A 150 -30.46 15.95 16.04
N ASP A 151 -29.99 14.75 15.61
CA ASP A 151 -29.08 13.87 16.35
C ASP A 151 -27.91 13.45 15.45
N PRO A 152 -27.04 14.37 15.03
CA PRO A 152 -25.94 14.06 14.12
C PRO A 152 -24.84 13.25 14.79
N ALA A 153 -24.07 12.50 13.98
CA ALA A 153 -22.77 11.99 14.38
C ALA A 153 -21.66 12.99 14.01
N TYR A 154 -20.61 13.04 14.84
CA TYR A 154 -19.47 13.94 14.65
C TYR A 154 -18.23 13.19 14.25
N ILE A 155 -17.61 13.61 13.14
CA ILE A 155 -16.43 12.98 12.57
C ILE A 155 -15.34 13.97 12.23
N GLU A 156 -14.08 13.57 12.34
CA GLU A 156 -12.93 14.24 11.73
C GLU A 156 -12.30 13.35 10.64
N LEU A 157 -11.67 13.98 9.65
CA LEU A 157 -11.12 13.27 8.50
C LEU A 157 -9.59 13.44 8.41
N PHE A 158 -8.89 12.32 8.13
CA PHE A 158 -7.45 12.27 7.93
C PHE A 158 -7.11 11.37 6.74
N THR A 159 -6.18 11.81 5.89
CA THR A 159 -5.66 10.99 4.80
C THR A 159 -4.13 11.06 4.72
N GLY A 160 -3.56 10.35 3.78
CA GLY A 160 -2.12 10.15 3.65
C GLY A 160 -1.37 11.21 2.88
N SER A 161 -0.25 10.81 2.29
CA SER A 161 0.69 11.72 1.63
C SER A 161 0.16 12.22 0.28
N PRO A 162 0.19 13.54 0.02
CA PRO A 162 -0.32 14.10 -1.23
C PRO A 162 0.52 13.74 -2.48
N ASP A 163 1.72 13.21 -2.29
CA ASP A 163 2.60 12.67 -3.34
C ASP A 163 2.32 11.19 -3.68
N ASP A 164 1.35 10.57 -2.98
CA ASP A 164 0.87 9.23 -3.23
C ASP A 164 -0.51 9.27 -3.91
N ASN A 165 -0.57 8.91 -5.19
CA ASN A 165 -1.81 8.92 -5.97
C ASN A 165 -2.95 8.10 -5.35
N ASN A 166 -2.65 7.13 -4.49
CA ASN A 166 -3.65 6.28 -3.87
C ASN A 166 -4.59 7.03 -2.93
N ILE A 167 -4.15 8.18 -2.36
CA ILE A 167 -5.00 8.95 -1.45
C ILE A 167 -6.30 9.39 -2.11
N HIS A 168 -6.27 9.70 -3.41
CA HIS A 168 -7.45 10.10 -4.17
C HIS A 168 -8.51 9.00 -4.17
N PHE A 169 -8.09 7.75 -4.28
CA PHE A 169 -8.96 6.59 -4.26
C PHE A 169 -9.45 6.25 -2.85
N PHE A 170 -8.55 6.23 -1.87
CA PHE A 170 -8.94 5.95 -0.48
C PHE A 170 -9.91 7.00 0.04
N PHE A 171 -9.54 8.26 -0.08
CA PHE A 171 -10.37 9.37 0.40
C PHE A 171 -11.65 9.49 -0.40
N GLY A 172 -11.58 9.43 -1.74
CA GLY A 172 -12.73 9.48 -2.61
C GLY A 172 -13.73 8.36 -2.33
N GLY A 173 -13.26 7.10 -2.25
CA GLY A 173 -14.12 5.96 -1.93
C GLY A 173 -14.85 6.07 -0.59
N ALA A 174 -14.18 6.61 0.44
CA ALA A 174 -14.80 6.84 1.74
C ALA A 174 -15.79 8.02 1.71
N VAL A 175 -15.37 9.14 1.11
CA VAL A 175 -16.21 10.35 1.04
C VAL A 175 -17.46 10.11 0.20
N ASP A 176 -17.38 9.37 -0.90
CA ASP A 176 -18.56 9.06 -1.73
C ASP A 176 -19.63 8.28 -0.95
N VAL A 177 -19.20 7.37 -0.07
CA VAL A 177 -20.12 6.66 0.83
C VAL A 177 -20.70 7.57 1.91
N LEU A 178 -19.89 8.49 2.46
CA LEU A 178 -20.27 9.38 3.56
C LEU A 178 -21.03 10.63 3.09
N LYS A 179 -20.86 11.02 1.84
CA LYS A 179 -21.41 12.27 1.27
C LYS A 179 -22.93 12.46 1.49
N PRO A 180 -23.80 11.46 1.27
CA PRO A 180 -25.23 11.66 1.51
C PRO A 180 -25.57 12.05 2.96
N TYR A 181 -24.76 11.60 3.91
CA TYR A 181 -24.94 11.89 5.34
C TYR A 181 -24.37 13.26 5.72
N PHE A 182 -23.32 13.71 5.08
CA PHE A 182 -22.86 15.11 5.19
C PHE A 182 -23.89 16.07 4.58
N ASP A 183 -24.40 15.78 3.38
CA ASP A 183 -25.36 16.62 2.67
C ASP A 183 -26.70 16.75 3.45
N SER A 184 -27.10 15.73 4.16
CA SER A 184 -28.32 15.73 4.98
C SER A 184 -28.12 16.27 6.40
N GLY A 185 -26.89 16.58 6.81
CA GLY A 185 -26.57 17.02 8.16
C GLY A 185 -26.59 15.93 9.24
N VAL A 186 -26.78 14.67 8.85
CA VAL A 186 -26.73 13.50 9.75
C VAL A 186 -25.28 13.22 10.20
N LEU A 187 -24.31 13.55 9.37
CA LEU A 187 -22.89 13.48 9.69
C LEU A 187 -22.26 14.87 9.59
N VAL A 188 -21.55 15.29 10.63
CA VAL A 188 -20.99 16.63 10.72
C VAL A 188 -19.49 16.53 11.00
N CYS A 189 -18.69 17.32 10.27
CA CYS A 189 -17.26 17.51 10.55
C CYS A 189 -17.08 18.89 11.23
N PRO A 190 -16.94 18.95 12.57
CA PRO A 190 -16.93 20.21 13.29
C PRO A 190 -15.77 21.14 12.94
N SER A 191 -14.62 20.60 12.52
CA SER A 191 -13.49 21.41 12.05
C SER A 191 -13.75 22.06 10.69
N GLY A 192 -14.71 21.55 9.91
CA GLY A 192 -14.93 21.94 8.51
C GLY A 192 -13.83 21.46 7.55
N GLN A 193 -12.85 20.66 8.02
CA GLN A 193 -11.76 20.14 7.19
C GLN A 193 -12.23 18.88 6.47
N THR A 194 -12.86 19.04 5.32
CA THR A 194 -13.49 17.95 4.55
C THR A 194 -12.86 17.72 3.19
N SER A 195 -11.97 18.60 2.73
CA SER A 195 -11.25 18.37 1.48
C SER A 195 -10.02 17.47 1.68
N GLU A 196 -9.66 16.70 0.67
CA GLU A 196 -8.46 15.86 0.70
C GLU A 196 -7.21 16.65 1.08
N ALA A 197 -7.01 17.82 0.47
CA ALA A 197 -5.84 18.67 0.74
C ALA A 197 -5.74 19.14 2.20
N GLN A 198 -6.88 19.38 2.87
CA GLN A 198 -6.91 19.74 4.29
C GLN A 198 -6.64 18.55 5.22
N CYS A 199 -6.96 17.36 4.75
CA CYS A 199 -6.83 16.11 5.49
C CYS A 199 -5.49 15.39 5.26
N ALA A 200 -4.72 15.81 4.24
CA ALA A 200 -3.48 15.17 3.81
C ALA A 200 -2.37 15.25 4.86
N THR A 201 -1.54 14.22 4.92
CA THR A 201 -0.40 14.12 5.85
C THR A 201 0.83 13.64 5.10
N LEU A 202 1.80 14.53 4.90
CA LEU A 202 3.03 14.24 4.18
C LEU A 202 3.77 13.04 4.81
N ASN A 203 4.32 12.18 3.95
CA ASN A 203 5.05 10.96 4.33
C ASN A 203 4.23 9.97 5.19
N TRP A 204 2.91 10.08 5.25
CA TRP A 204 2.07 9.26 6.12
C TRP A 204 2.51 9.31 7.59
N SER A 205 3.05 10.45 8.03
CA SER A 205 3.73 10.62 9.31
C SER A 205 2.78 10.52 10.49
N THR A 206 2.95 9.48 11.32
CA THR A 206 2.25 9.29 12.60
C THR A 206 2.38 10.50 13.52
N GLU A 207 3.57 11.09 13.61
CA GLU A 207 3.85 12.25 14.46
C GLU A 207 3.08 13.50 14.00
N ALA A 208 3.09 13.77 12.68
CA ALA A 208 2.36 14.90 12.12
C ALA A 208 0.84 14.75 12.33
N VAL A 209 0.31 13.54 12.17
CA VAL A 209 -1.07 13.19 12.46
C VAL A 209 -1.41 13.42 13.92
N GLN A 210 -0.58 12.91 14.83
CA GLN A 210 -0.79 13.09 16.27
C GLN A 210 -0.90 14.56 16.62
N LYS A 211 0.03 15.38 16.16
CA LYS A 211 0.02 16.83 16.38
C LYS A 211 -1.24 17.50 15.81
N ARG A 212 -1.68 17.13 14.61
CA ARG A 212 -2.92 17.66 14.02
C ARG A 212 -4.13 17.25 14.85
N MET A 213 -4.20 16.00 15.32
CA MET A 213 -5.32 15.53 16.15
C MET A 213 -5.33 16.22 17.52
N GLU A 214 -4.19 16.43 18.16
CA GLU A 214 -4.07 17.22 19.40
C GLU A 214 -4.59 18.65 19.22
N ASN A 215 -4.25 19.30 18.10
CA ASN A 215 -4.76 20.62 17.77
C ASN A 215 -6.29 20.61 17.57
N LEU A 216 -6.85 19.60 16.89
CA LEU A 216 -8.30 19.45 16.72
C LEU A 216 -9.01 19.23 18.06
N ILE A 217 -8.46 18.39 18.93
CA ILE A 217 -8.99 18.14 20.28
C ILE A 217 -9.08 19.48 21.04
N ALA A 218 -8.01 20.26 21.05
CA ALA A 218 -7.99 21.54 21.74
C ALA A 218 -8.93 22.57 21.11
N ALA A 219 -8.91 22.72 19.78
CA ALA A 219 -9.69 23.72 19.07
C ALA A 219 -11.19 23.47 19.09
N GLN A 220 -11.60 22.19 18.98
CA GLN A 220 -13.01 21.82 19.00
C GLN A 220 -13.54 21.54 20.41
N GLY A 221 -12.66 21.35 21.40
CA GLY A 221 -13.02 21.01 22.76
C GLY A 221 -13.47 19.56 22.92
N TYR A 222 -12.90 18.64 22.12
CA TYR A 222 -13.17 17.22 22.25
C TYR A 222 -12.59 16.66 23.57
N GLY A 223 -13.26 15.67 24.15
CA GLY A 223 -12.79 14.99 25.33
C GLY A 223 -13.84 14.08 25.95
N PRO A 224 -13.46 13.19 26.86
CA PRO A 224 -14.41 12.31 27.55
C PRO A 224 -15.53 13.03 28.30
N ALA A 225 -15.24 14.24 28.79
CA ALA A 225 -16.21 15.16 29.42
C ALA A 225 -16.46 16.44 28.59
N GLY A 226 -15.89 16.53 27.39
CA GLY A 226 -16.00 17.65 26.47
C GLY A 226 -17.04 17.43 25.38
N LYS A 227 -16.81 18.07 24.23
CA LYS A 227 -17.65 17.83 23.06
C LYS A 227 -17.44 16.40 22.53
N LYS A 228 -18.53 15.85 22.03
CA LYS A 228 -18.56 14.51 21.47
C LYS A 228 -17.78 14.44 20.15
N LEU A 229 -17.05 13.33 19.99
CA LEU A 229 -16.44 12.89 18.74
C LEU A 229 -16.85 11.43 18.57
N ASP A 230 -17.61 11.11 17.53
CA ASP A 230 -18.12 9.75 17.31
C ASP A 230 -17.17 8.91 16.47
N ALA A 231 -16.46 9.52 15.54
CA ALA A 231 -15.54 8.81 14.66
C ALA A 231 -14.37 9.70 14.18
N VAL A 232 -13.31 9.05 13.74
CA VAL A 232 -12.25 9.65 12.95
C VAL A 232 -11.97 8.74 11.75
N TYR A 233 -12.20 9.25 10.54
CA TYR A 233 -11.76 8.57 9.34
C TYR A 233 -10.24 8.67 9.23
N SER A 234 -9.60 7.56 9.06
CA SER A 234 -8.17 7.42 8.82
C SER A 234 -7.93 6.49 7.65
N SER A 235 -7.17 6.95 6.65
CA SER A 235 -6.91 6.17 5.43
C SER A 235 -6.04 4.95 5.71
N ASN A 236 -5.11 4.99 6.68
CA ASN A 236 -4.27 3.84 7.02
C ASN A 236 -3.89 3.78 8.50
N ASP A 237 -3.17 2.74 8.87
CA ASP A 237 -2.82 2.44 10.26
C ASP A 237 -1.76 3.38 10.85
N SER A 238 -0.81 3.89 10.05
CA SER A 238 0.15 4.89 10.52
C SER A 238 -0.57 6.20 10.94
N VAL A 239 -1.57 6.59 10.16
CA VAL A 239 -2.46 7.73 10.46
C VAL A 239 -3.33 7.40 11.67
N ALA A 240 -3.95 6.21 11.73
CA ALA A 240 -4.76 5.77 12.86
C ALA A 240 -3.96 5.74 14.17
N GLN A 241 -2.69 5.34 14.12
CA GLN A 241 -1.82 5.32 15.29
C GLN A 241 -1.59 6.73 15.86
N GLY A 242 -1.36 7.73 15.01
CA GLY A 242 -1.21 9.12 15.44
C GLY A 242 -2.49 9.66 16.10
N ILE A 243 -3.64 9.36 15.50
CA ILE A 243 -4.97 9.69 16.05
C ILE A 243 -5.16 9.02 17.42
N THR A 244 -4.88 7.73 17.51
CA THR A 244 -5.03 6.95 18.73
C THR A 244 -4.15 7.49 19.85
N ASN A 245 -2.88 7.82 19.57
CA ASN A 245 -1.97 8.41 20.54
C ASN A 245 -2.52 9.73 21.11
N ALA A 246 -3.02 10.63 20.26
CA ALA A 246 -3.59 11.90 20.67
C ALA A 246 -4.85 11.74 21.53
N LEU A 247 -5.75 10.81 21.13
CA LEU A 247 -6.98 10.53 21.87
C LEU A 247 -6.70 9.91 23.25
N VAL A 248 -5.77 8.94 23.33
CA VAL A 248 -5.34 8.36 24.61
C VAL A 248 -4.73 9.42 25.52
N ALA A 249 -3.88 10.29 24.99
CA ALA A 249 -3.30 11.40 25.74
C ALA A 249 -4.36 12.40 26.24
N ALA A 250 -5.47 12.55 25.51
CA ALA A 250 -6.62 13.37 25.92
C ALA A 250 -7.57 12.67 26.91
N GLY A 251 -7.26 11.45 27.34
CA GLY A 251 -8.00 10.71 28.37
C GLY A 251 -9.13 9.81 27.83
N TYR A 252 -9.22 9.58 26.53
CA TYR A 252 -10.13 8.58 25.97
C TYR A 252 -9.70 7.17 26.35
N THR A 253 -10.65 6.31 26.62
CA THR A 253 -10.47 4.90 26.96
C THR A 253 -11.32 4.04 26.05
N ALA A 254 -11.11 2.73 26.03
CA ALA A 254 -11.91 1.80 25.23
C ALA A 254 -13.43 1.94 25.43
N ALA A 255 -13.88 2.44 26.58
CA ALA A 255 -15.31 2.62 26.89
C ALA A 255 -15.95 3.80 26.14
N ASN A 256 -15.16 4.78 25.70
CA ASN A 256 -15.65 6.00 25.07
C ASN A 256 -14.80 6.43 23.84
N PHE A 257 -14.00 5.51 23.31
CA PHE A 257 -13.15 5.77 22.14
C PHE A 257 -14.02 6.00 20.90
N PRO A 258 -13.76 7.04 20.08
CA PRO A 258 -14.43 7.19 18.79
C PRO A 258 -14.06 6.05 17.85
N LEU A 259 -14.90 5.76 16.86
CA LEU A 259 -14.57 4.80 15.81
C LEU A 259 -13.42 5.32 14.96
N VAL A 260 -12.26 4.69 15.01
CA VAL A 260 -11.09 5.03 14.17
C VAL A 260 -10.93 3.96 13.11
N THR A 261 -10.95 4.36 11.83
CA THR A 261 -10.66 3.45 10.71
C THR A 261 -9.17 3.31 10.47
N GLY A 262 -8.76 2.31 9.69
CA GLY A 262 -7.39 2.09 9.29
C GLY A 262 -7.29 1.18 8.07
N GLN A 263 -6.07 0.92 7.64
CA GLN A 263 -5.72 0.02 6.53
C GLN A 263 -4.30 -0.50 6.78
N ASP A 264 -4.01 -1.71 6.31
CA ASP A 264 -2.76 -2.48 6.34
C ASP A 264 -2.70 -3.52 7.46
N CYS A 265 -3.53 -3.44 8.49
CA CYS A 265 -3.52 -4.33 9.66
C CYS A 265 -2.12 -4.43 10.30
N ASP A 266 -1.44 -3.30 10.49
CA ASP A 266 -0.16 -3.24 11.18
C ASP A 266 -0.28 -3.77 12.62
N LYS A 267 0.76 -4.44 13.12
CA LYS A 267 0.72 -5.05 14.46
C LYS A 267 0.26 -4.11 15.58
N PRO A 268 0.70 -2.84 15.66
CA PRO A 268 0.19 -1.90 16.66
C PRO A 268 -1.31 -1.64 16.51
N SER A 269 -1.80 -1.49 15.28
CA SER A 269 -3.21 -1.24 14.99
C SER A 269 -4.09 -2.46 15.31
N VAL A 270 -3.61 -3.68 15.03
CA VAL A 270 -4.32 -4.90 15.47
C VAL A 270 -4.42 -4.96 16.99
N LYS A 271 -3.36 -4.62 17.73
CA LYS A 271 -3.40 -4.50 19.19
C LYS A 271 -4.41 -3.45 19.66
N ASN A 272 -4.46 -2.31 18.99
CA ASN A 272 -5.45 -1.25 19.27
C ASN A 272 -6.88 -1.73 18.97
N MET A 273 -7.11 -2.49 17.92
CA MET A 273 -8.44 -3.10 17.64
C MET A 273 -8.85 -4.06 18.75
N ILE A 274 -7.94 -4.91 19.21
CA ILE A 274 -8.19 -5.84 20.32
C ILE A 274 -8.50 -5.07 21.61
N ALA A 275 -7.73 -4.02 21.90
CA ALA A 275 -7.89 -3.15 23.06
C ALA A 275 -9.13 -2.24 22.98
N GLY A 276 -9.72 -2.05 21.81
CA GLY A 276 -10.89 -1.18 21.60
C GLY A 276 -10.53 0.31 21.43
N THR A 277 -9.31 0.62 21.01
CA THR A 277 -8.81 1.98 20.71
C THR A 277 -8.61 2.22 19.21
N GLN A 278 -9.01 1.27 18.37
CA GLN A 278 -9.21 1.39 16.94
C GLN A 278 -10.36 0.48 16.54
N ALA A 279 -11.22 0.91 15.63
CA ALA A 279 -12.43 0.18 15.34
C ALA A 279 -12.22 -0.91 14.29
N MET A 280 -11.46 -0.61 13.23
CA MET A 280 -11.21 -1.53 12.12
C MET A 280 -9.92 -1.18 11.40
N SER A 281 -9.42 -2.11 10.59
CA SER A 281 -8.36 -1.88 9.60
C SER A 281 -8.63 -2.73 8.37
N VAL A 282 -8.48 -2.16 7.18
CA VAL A 282 -8.62 -2.91 5.92
C VAL A 282 -7.35 -3.72 5.70
N PHE A 283 -7.49 -5.03 5.65
CA PHE A 283 -6.37 -5.93 5.39
C PHE A 283 -6.03 -5.99 3.91
N LYS A 284 -4.79 -5.69 3.61
CA LYS A 284 -4.15 -5.87 2.32
C LYS A 284 -3.04 -6.91 2.48
N ASP A 285 -3.30 -8.14 2.08
CA ASP A 285 -2.33 -9.24 2.23
C ASP A 285 -1.13 -9.03 1.31
N THR A 286 -0.01 -8.58 1.87
CA THR A 286 1.24 -8.33 1.15
C THR A 286 1.80 -9.58 0.45
N ARG A 287 1.46 -10.78 0.95
CA ARG A 287 1.82 -12.05 0.31
C ARG A 287 1.08 -12.23 -1.01
N THR A 288 -0.20 -11.88 -1.03
CA THR A 288 -1.03 -11.96 -2.27
C THR A 288 -0.50 -11.01 -3.33
N LEU A 289 -0.17 -9.77 -2.95
CA LEU A 289 0.37 -8.78 -3.90
C LEU A 289 1.77 -9.20 -4.40
N ALA A 290 2.66 -9.67 -3.51
CA ALA A 290 3.96 -10.19 -3.89
C ALA A 290 3.85 -11.37 -4.86
N SER A 291 3.03 -12.38 -4.54
CA SER A 291 2.78 -13.52 -5.43
C SER A 291 2.24 -13.09 -6.80
N GLN A 292 1.41 -12.06 -6.84
CA GLN A 292 0.90 -11.53 -8.10
C GLN A 292 2.01 -10.87 -8.92
N VAL A 293 2.88 -10.08 -8.30
CA VAL A 293 4.03 -9.47 -8.98
C VAL A 293 4.99 -10.54 -9.49
N VAL A 294 5.23 -11.62 -8.74
CA VAL A 294 6.05 -12.76 -9.22
C VAL A 294 5.48 -13.35 -10.50
N LYS A 295 4.15 -13.53 -10.61
CA LYS A 295 3.50 -13.99 -11.84
C LYS A 295 3.69 -13.00 -12.99
N MET A 296 3.63 -11.69 -12.70
CA MET A 296 3.86 -10.65 -13.71
C MET A 296 5.31 -10.67 -14.19
N VAL A 297 6.28 -10.74 -13.28
CA VAL A 297 7.71 -10.84 -13.59
C VAL A 297 8.00 -12.11 -14.41
N ASP A 298 7.43 -13.24 -14.03
CA ASP A 298 7.61 -14.51 -14.74
C ASP A 298 7.06 -14.46 -16.18
N ALA A 299 5.88 -13.86 -16.36
CA ALA A 299 5.31 -13.63 -17.69
C ALA A 299 6.19 -12.74 -18.55
N ILE A 300 6.63 -11.60 -18.01
CA ILE A 300 7.52 -10.64 -18.70
C ILE A 300 8.85 -11.34 -19.09
N ALA A 301 9.46 -12.06 -18.16
CA ALA A 301 10.74 -12.75 -18.38
C ALA A 301 10.63 -13.82 -19.48
N LYS A 302 9.45 -14.43 -19.64
CA LYS A 302 9.14 -15.42 -20.70
C LYS A 302 8.63 -14.79 -22.00
N GLY A 303 8.48 -13.47 -22.06
CA GLY A 303 7.95 -12.77 -23.23
C GLY A 303 6.45 -13.01 -23.47
N SER A 304 5.70 -13.34 -22.43
CA SER A 304 4.24 -13.48 -22.45
C SER A 304 3.55 -12.32 -21.74
N GLU A 305 2.25 -12.15 -22.01
CA GLU A 305 1.45 -11.13 -21.34
C GLU A 305 1.23 -11.47 -19.86
N PRO A 306 1.53 -10.54 -18.94
CA PRO A 306 1.27 -10.73 -17.53
C PRO A 306 -0.24 -10.71 -17.22
N PRO A 307 -0.66 -11.37 -16.12
CA PRO A 307 -2.05 -11.29 -15.68
C PRO A 307 -2.40 -9.86 -15.27
N ILE A 308 -3.51 -9.35 -15.79
CA ILE A 308 -4.12 -8.06 -15.47
C ILE A 308 -5.64 -8.22 -15.32
N ASN A 309 -6.28 -7.37 -14.54
CA ASN A 309 -7.75 -7.38 -14.36
C ASN A 309 -8.38 -5.98 -14.44
N ASP A 310 -7.57 -4.93 -14.62
CA ASP A 310 -8.04 -3.57 -14.85
C ASP A 310 -7.25 -2.90 -15.98
N THR A 311 -8.00 -2.27 -16.93
CA THR A 311 -7.46 -1.51 -18.06
C THR A 311 -8.17 -0.18 -18.26
N LYS A 312 -8.77 0.38 -17.20
CA LYS A 312 -9.63 1.56 -17.31
C LYS A 312 -9.41 2.58 -16.19
N THR A 313 -9.00 2.15 -15.00
CA THR A 313 -9.08 2.97 -13.78
C THR A 313 -7.87 3.86 -13.59
N TYR A 314 -6.67 3.35 -13.87
CA TYR A 314 -5.43 3.99 -13.45
C TYR A 314 -4.75 4.71 -14.60
N ASP A 315 -5.10 5.99 -14.79
CA ASP A 315 -4.41 6.90 -15.70
C ASP A 315 -3.23 7.56 -14.95
N ASN A 316 -2.02 7.40 -15.49
CA ASN A 316 -0.83 7.99 -14.88
C ASN A 316 -0.41 9.34 -15.52
N GLY A 317 -1.30 9.96 -16.32
CA GLY A 317 -1.02 11.21 -17.03
C GLY A 317 -0.35 11.01 -18.39
N THR A 318 0.07 9.79 -18.75
CA THR A 318 0.53 9.43 -20.10
C THR A 318 -0.41 8.42 -20.77
N GLY A 319 -1.37 7.91 -20.04
CA GLY A 319 -2.38 6.95 -20.47
C GLY A 319 -2.75 5.96 -19.36
N ILE A 320 -3.70 5.10 -19.69
CA ILE A 320 -4.15 4.04 -18.79
C ILE A 320 -3.07 2.96 -18.65
N ILE A 321 -2.66 2.67 -17.44
CA ILE A 321 -1.68 1.61 -17.15
C ILE A 321 -2.41 0.29 -16.88
N PRO A 322 -2.16 -0.77 -17.67
CA PRO A 322 -2.72 -2.09 -17.40
C PRO A 322 -2.35 -2.57 -16.00
N SER A 323 -3.36 -2.91 -15.19
CA SER A 323 -3.19 -3.10 -13.76
C SER A 323 -3.71 -4.45 -13.28
N PHE A 324 -3.12 -4.97 -12.22
CA PHE A 324 -3.70 -6.03 -11.42
C PHE A 324 -4.07 -5.52 -10.04
N LEU A 325 -5.36 -5.60 -9.73
CA LEU A 325 -5.93 -5.17 -8.46
C LEU A 325 -6.22 -6.39 -7.59
N CYS A 326 -5.50 -6.49 -6.47
CA CYS A 326 -5.82 -7.46 -5.43
C CYS A 326 -7.02 -6.99 -4.61
N GLU A 327 -7.76 -7.95 -4.07
CA GLU A 327 -8.95 -7.69 -3.29
C GLU A 327 -8.58 -7.27 -1.85
N PRO A 328 -8.98 -6.08 -1.36
CA PRO A 328 -8.84 -5.72 0.04
C PRO A 328 -9.93 -6.40 0.89
N VAL A 329 -9.60 -6.74 2.12
CA VAL A 329 -10.52 -7.43 3.03
C VAL A 329 -10.74 -6.61 4.30
N TYR A 330 -12.00 -6.49 4.72
CA TYR A 330 -12.37 -5.85 5.97
C TYR A 330 -11.85 -6.65 7.19
N GLY A 331 -11.25 -5.97 8.16
CA GLY A 331 -10.78 -6.53 9.43
C GLY A 331 -11.21 -5.71 10.63
N ASP A 332 -11.67 -6.39 11.69
CA ASP A 332 -11.95 -5.79 12.99
C ASP A 332 -11.73 -6.79 14.14
N LYS A 333 -12.14 -6.40 15.36
CA LYS A 333 -12.03 -7.25 16.54
C LYS A 333 -12.76 -8.59 16.41
N SER A 334 -13.78 -8.70 15.57
CA SER A 334 -14.59 -9.93 15.45
C SER A 334 -13.90 -10.97 14.57
N ASN A 335 -13.06 -10.57 13.61
CA ASN A 335 -12.51 -11.46 12.59
C ASN A 335 -10.97 -11.46 12.49
N TYR A 336 -10.24 -10.62 13.26
CA TYR A 336 -8.78 -10.53 13.16
C TYR A 336 -8.08 -11.88 13.33
N LYS A 337 -8.60 -12.78 14.19
CA LYS A 337 -8.01 -14.11 14.39
C LYS A 337 -7.99 -14.93 13.11
N SER A 338 -9.16 -15.11 12.50
CA SER A 338 -9.27 -15.86 11.24
C SER A 338 -8.51 -15.18 10.11
N LEU A 339 -8.55 -13.84 10.06
CA LEU A 339 -7.95 -13.05 9.00
C LEU A 339 -6.42 -13.02 9.07
N LEU A 340 -5.84 -12.86 10.26
CA LEU A 340 -4.42 -12.57 10.43
C LEU A 340 -3.63 -13.70 11.09
N ILE A 341 -4.24 -14.44 12.04
CA ILE A 341 -3.53 -15.49 12.80
C ILE A 341 -3.72 -16.85 12.13
N ASP A 342 -4.95 -17.28 11.92
CA ASP A 342 -5.25 -18.59 11.34
C ASP A 342 -4.79 -18.68 9.86
N SER A 343 -4.75 -17.54 9.17
CA SER A 343 -4.18 -17.43 7.81
C SER A 343 -2.63 -17.54 7.79
N GLY A 344 -1.98 -17.50 8.96
CA GLY A 344 -0.53 -17.50 9.10
C GLY A 344 0.16 -16.18 8.70
N TYR A 345 -0.60 -15.05 8.61
CA TYR A 345 -0.01 -13.74 8.32
C TYR A 345 0.81 -13.22 9.52
N TYR A 346 0.27 -13.36 10.72
CA TYR A 346 0.95 -13.09 11.98
C TYR A 346 0.94 -14.30 12.89
N LYS A 347 1.92 -14.38 13.80
CA LYS A 347 1.85 -15.28 14.95
C LYS A 347 0.99 -14.64 16.04
N ALA A 348 0.23 -15.44 16.79
CA ALA A 348 -0.55 -14.94 17.92
C ALA A 348 0.33 -14.16 18.92
N SER A 349 1.54 -14.66 19.22
CA SER A 349 2.52 -14.01 20.11
C SER A 349 2.99 -12.62 19.65
N ASP A 350 2.76 -12.24 18.39
CA ASP A 350 3.15 -10.94 17.87
C ASP A 350 2.08 -9.87 18.15
N ILE A 351 0.84 -10.31 18.41
CA ILE A 351 -0.36 -9.47 18.49
C ILE A 351 -1.04 -9.57 19.87
N GLU A 352 -1.16 -10.74 20.42
CA GLU A 352 -1.74 -11.04 21.74
C GLU A 352 -0.65 -11.04 22.83
#